data_6d1b501d42dc3fd543dcbc131ea11c48
#
_entry.id   6d1b501d42dc3fd543dcbc131ea11c48
#
_cell.length_a   1.000
_cell.length_b   1.000
_cell.length_c   1.000
_cell.angle_alpha   90.00
_cell.angle_beta   90.00
_cell.angle_gamma   90.00
#
_symmetry.space_group_name_H-M   'P 1'
#
loop_
_entity.id
_entity.type
_entity.pdbx_description
1 polymer ?
#
loop_
_entity_poly.entity_id
_entity_poly.type
_entity_poly.pdbx_seq_one_letter_code
_entity_poly.pdbx_strand_id
1 'polypeptide(L)'
;MNRYNKETLIKFIVLAVLSLIYIKFMLTGELLKILHPRLMPFVKFSVILMIITAISLLINITEGRTKPVYINNYKLFIIPLIIILLFNPNVDLITPKAEDNKNLNNIVKNTESTITKEEDVSSEIIEITDGNFLYFIDNIHTNIDNYNNKKIKLQGFVYKDTSFKDKEFVIGRYVMSCCASDMQLIGFLCCDNKDYAENSWLEITGNLKKADDSNSLDTFYIEVESSKQIEKPSKEYIYP
;
A
#
# COMPACT_ATOMS: atom_id res chain seq x y z
N MET A 1 20.57 34.53 36.88
CA MET A 1 20.20 34.59 35.44
C MET A 1 20.30 33.21 34.85
N ASN A 2 19.16 32.52 34.64
CA ASN A 2 19.12 31.16 34.15
C ASN A 2 19.64 31.12 32.70
N ARG A 3 20.86 30.60 32.51
CA ARG A 3 21.36 30.26 31.17
C ARG A 3 20.66 28.96 30.73
N TYR A 4 19.50 29.10 30.13
CA TYR A 4 18.89 27.96 29.41
C TYR A 4 19.87 27.45 28.36
N ASN A 5 20.13 26.16 28.37
CA ASN A 5 20.96 25.55 27.34
C ASN A 5 20.16 25.59 26.01
N LYS A 6 20.48 26.55 25.16
CA LYS A 6 19.79 26.76 23.87
C LYS A 6 19.73 25.50 22.99
N GLU A 7 20.77 24.69 23.08
CA GLU A 7 20.87 23.44 22.31
C GLU A 7 19.84 22.39 22.80
N THR A 8 19.72 22.22 24.13
CA THR A 8 18.72 21.32 24.73
C THR A 8 17.29 21.79 24.41
N LEU A 9 17.06 23.10 24.42
CA LEU A 9 15.79 23.68 24.05
C LEU A 9 15.42 23.39 22.59
N ILE A 10 16.37 23.54 21.66
CA ILE A 10 16.14 23.22 20.23
C ILE A 10 15.81 21.75 20.06
N LYS A 11 16.56 20.84 20.68
CA LYS A 11 16.28 19.39 20.63
C LYS A 11 14.89 19.05 21.17
N PHE A 12 14.48 19.67 22.29
CA PHE A 12 13.14 19.52 22.84
C PHE A 12 12.06 19.96 21.85
N ILE A 13 12.21 21.18 21.29
CA ILE A 13 11.23 21.71 20.34
C ILE A 13 11.10 20.79 19.11
N VAL A 14 12.21 20.36 18.54
CA VAL A 14 12.19 19.46 17.36
C VAL A 14 11.48 18.15 17.67
N LEU A 15 11.80 17.49 18.79
CA LEU A 15 11.15 16.24 19.18
C LEU A 15 9.66 16.43 19.48
N ALA A 16 9.29 17.52 20.13
CA ALA A 16 7.88 17.82 20.42
C ALA A 16 7.09 18.04 19.12
N VAL A 17 7.62 18.82 18.18
CA VAL A 17 6.97 19.05 16.88
C VAL A 17 6.86 17.78 16.08
N LEU A 18 7.91 16.95 15.98
CA LEU A 18 7.87 15.65 15.32
C LEU A 18 6.81 14.74 15.94
N SER A 19 6.75 14.63 17.27
CA SER A 19 5.73 13.83 17.95
C SER A 19 4.32 14.28 17.61
N LEU A 20 4.07 15.60 17.57
CA LEU A 20 2.76 16.14 17.20
C LEU A 20 2.38 15.86 15.75
N ILE A 21 3.34 15.93 14.83
CA ILE A 21 3.12 15.59 13.41
C ILE A 21 2.75 14.11 13.27
N TYR A 22 3.49 13.20 13.92
CA TYR A 22 3.17 11.77 13.88
C TYR A 22 1.81 11.46 14.50
N ILE A 23 1.45 12.10 15.62
CA ILE A 23 0.13 11.95 16.25
C ILE A 23 -0.96 12.41 15.28
N LYS A 24 -0.78 13.56 14.61
CA LYS A 24 -1.73 14.04 13.61
C LYS A 24 -1.93 13.00 12.50
N PHE A 25 -0.87 12.50 11.87
CA PHE A 25 -0.95 11.51 10.80
C PHE A 25 -1.58 10.19 11.25
N MET A 26 -1.38 9.82 12.51
CA MET A 26 -2.02 8.64 13.09
C MET A 26 -3.53 8.85 13.30
N LEU A 27 -3.95 10.05 13.72
CA LEU A 27 -5.37 10.38 13.94
C LEU A 27 -6.13 10.58 12.64
N THR A 28 -5.49 11.14 11.60
CA THR A 28 -6.09 11.34 10.27
C THR A 28 -6.14 10.06 9.44
N GLY A 29 -5.46 8.98 9.87
CA GLY A 29 -5.36 7.73 9.11
C GLY A 29 -4.40 7.77 7.91
N GLU A 30 -3.74 8.90 7.66
CA GLU A 30 -2.81 9.05 6.53
C GLU A 30 -1.62 8.09 6.59
N LEU A 31 -1.22 7.68 7.80
CA LEU A 31 -0.18 6.66 7.97
C LEU A 31 -0.54 5.30 7.37
N LEU A 32 -1.82 4.94 7.33
CA LEU A 32 -2.29 3.68 6.74
C LEU A 32 -2.19 3.67 5.21
N LYS A 33 -2.06 4.84 4.59
CA LYS A 33 -1.78 4.95 3.15
C LYS A 33 -0.32 4.67 2.81
N ILE A 34 0.57 4.76 3.80
CA ILE A 34 2.03 4.65 3.62
C ILE A 34 2.58 3.38 4.27
N LEU A 35 1.95 2.92 5.36
CA LEU A 35 2.44 1.81 6.18
C LEU A 35 1.38 0.73 6.35
N HIS A 36 1.84 -0.52 6.30
CA HIS A 36 1.00 -1.68 6.59
C HIS A 36 0.42 -1.58 8.02
N PRO A 37 -0.87 -1.91 8.25
CA PRO A 37 -1.51 -1.87 9.57
C PRO A 37 -0.75 -2.64 10.66
N ARG A 38 -0.06 -3.73 10.30
CA ARG A 38 0.79 -4.53 11.24
C ARG A 38 1.91 -3.73 11.87
N LEU A 39 2.39 -2.65 11.22
CA LEU A 39 3.46 -1.80 11.74
C LEU A 39 2.97 -0.70 12.67
N MET A 40 1.65 -0.44 12.73
CA MET A 40 1.09 0.62 13.57
C MET A 40 1.42 0.50 15.07
N PRO A 41 1.45 -0.69 15.71
CA PRO A 41 1.87 -0.80 17.11
C PRO A 41 3.30 -0.30 17.34
N PHE A 42 4.22 -0.58 16.41
CA PHE A 42 5.61 -0.12 16.51
C PHE A 42 5.74 1.40 16.37
N VAL A 43 4.94 1.99 15.47
CA VAL A 43 4.88 3.46 15.32
C VAL A 43 4.33 4.10 16.60
N LYS A 44 3.27 3.56 17.18
CA LYS A 44 2.71 4.04 18.47
C LYS A 44 3.75 3.97 19.57
N PHE A 45 4.47 2.87 19.70
CA PHE A 45 5.55 2.69 20.68
C PHE A 45 6.67 3.72 20.46
N SER A 46 7.07 3.95 19.21
CA SER A 46 8.11 4.94 18.88
C SER A 46 7.69 6.37 19.27
N VAL A 47 6.43 6.74 19.00
CA VAL A 47 5.90 8.06 19.40
C VAL A 47 5.91 8.22 20.94
N ILE A 48 5.55 7.18 21.69
CA ILE A 48 5.59 7.20 23.16
C ILE A 48 7.03 7.45 23.63
N LEU A 49 8.01 6.73 23.06
CA LEU A 49 9.44 6.94 23.41
C LEU A 49 9.90 8.37 23.07
N MET A 50 9.47 8.93 21.95
CA MET A 50 9.77 10.31 21.58
C MET A 50 9.21 11.32 22.60
N ILE A 51 8.00 11.09 23.10
CA ILE A 51 7.38 11.93 24.12
C ILE A 51 8.16 11.82 25.45
N ILE A 52 8.50 10.61 25.88
CA ILE A 52 9.28 10.38 27.10
C ILE A 52 10.63 11.09 27.02
N THR A 53 11.34 10.98 25.89
CA THR A 53 12.62 11.67 25.69
C THR A 53 12.46 13.19 25.65
N ALA A 54 11.40 13.71 25.07
CA ALA A 54 11.09 15.14 25.08
C ALA A 54 10.86 15.65 26.51
N ILE A 55 10.08 14.92 27.32
CA ILE A 55 9.83 15.26 28.73
C ILE A 55 11.15 15.22 29.53
N SER A 56 11.99 14.22 29.33
CA SER A 56 13.31 14.12 30.00
C SER A 56 14.19 15.32 29.65
N LEU A 57 14.19 15.78 28.39
CA LEU A 57 14.92 16.99 27.98
C LEU A 57 14.36 18.26 28.67
N LEU A 58 13.04 18.36 28.82
CA LEU A 58 12.41 19.48 29.51
C LEU A 58 12.83 19.58 30.98
N ILE A 59 12.85 18.43 31.70
CA ILE A 59 13.31 18.37 33.08
C ILE A 59 14.78 18.82 33.20
N ASN A 60 15.64 18.37 32.29
CA ASN A 60 17.04 18.77 32.27
C ASN A 60 17.27 20.26 31.96
N ILE A 61 16.38 20.90 31.20
CA ILE A 61 16.41 22.35 30.98
C ILE A 61 16.11 23.11 32.26
N THR A 62 15.15 22.64 33.07
CA THR A 62 14.72 23.32 34.30
C THR A 62 15.71 23.13 35.46
N GLU A 63 16.38 21.96 35.54
CA GLU A 63 17.31 21.67 36.64
C GLU A 63 18.70 22.24 36.45
N GLY A 64 19.04 22.79 35.29
CA GLY A 64 20.36 23.43 35.04
C GLY A 64 21.58 22.51 35.13
N ARG A 65 21.37 21.20 35.18
CA ARG A 65 22.41 20.17 35.52
C ARG A 65 23.26 19.67 34.36
N THR A 66 23.00 20.10 33.13
CA THR A 66 23.78 19.56 31.99
C THR A 66 25.10 20.33 31.82
N LYS A 67 26.22 19.62 32.05
CA LYS A 67 27.51 20.06 31.50
C LYS A 67 27.34 20.17 29.97
N PRO A 68 27.91 21.22 29.33
CA PRO A 68 27.81 21.35 27.90
C PRO A 68 28.54 20.18 27.24
N VAL A 69 27.79 19.18 26.82
CA VAL A 69 28.31 18.18 25.90
C VAL A 69 28.32 18.86 24.55
N TYR A 70 29.46 19.26 24.08
CA TYR A 70 29.70 19.86 22.77
C TYR A 70 29.40 18.79 21.67
N ILE A 71 28.15 18.54 21.42
CA ILE A 71 27.73 17.83 20.22
C ILE A 71 27.11 18.89 19.30
N ASN A 72 27.94 19.44 18.43
CA ASN A 72 27.59 20.44 17.43
C ASN A 72 26.63 19.86 16.33
N ASN A 73 25.89 18.79 16.63
CA ASN A 73 25.10 18.01 15.69
C ASN A 73 23.59 18.22 15.80
N TYR A 74 23.13 19.33 16.41
CA TYR A 74 21.69 19.67 16.41
C TYR A 74 21.13 19.82 14.98
N LYS A 75 21.98 20.15 14.00
CA LYS A 75 21.64 20.20 12.57
C LYS A 75 21.08 18.87 12.06
N LEU A 76 21.58 17.74 12.56
CA LEU A 76 21.13 16.41 12.16
C LEU A 76 19.67 16.13 12.59
N PHE A 77 19.22 16.74 13.68
CA PHE A 77 17.84 16.63 14.16
C PHE A 77 16.86 17.52 13.38
N ILE A 78 17.36 18.58 12.73
CA ILE A 78 16.54 19.50 11.94
C ILE A 78 16.27 18.94 10.55
N ILE A 79 17.20 18.17 9.98
CA ILE A 79 17.07 17.59 8.64
C ILE A 79 15.76 16.80 8.44
N PRO A 80 15.40 15.82 9.28
CA PRO A 80 14.15 15.06 9.10
C PRO A 80 12.90 15.96 9.23
N LEU A 81 12.96 16.99 10.09
CA LEU A 81 11.86 17.96 10.22
C LEU A 81 11.67 18.76 8.91
N ILE A 82 12.77 19.25 8.32
CA ILE A 82 12.73 19.97 7.05
C ILE A 82 12.20 19.07 5.93
N ILE A 83 12.66 17.83 5.86
CA ILE A 83 12.19 16.86 4.88
C ILE A 83 10.68 16.66 5.01
N ILE A 84 10.16 16.42 6.23
CA ILE A 84 8.71 16.21 6.45
C ILE A 84 7.89 17.46 6.12
N LEU A 85 8.41 18.66 6.38
CA LEU A 85 7.73 19.92 6.07
C LEU A 85 7.74 20.26 4.57
N LEU A 86 8.81 19.86 3.85
CA LEU A 86 8.93 20.06 2.40
C LEU A 86 8.19 18.98 1.60
N PHE A 87 8.14 17.75 2.12
CA PHE A 87 7.33 16.69 1.55
C PHE A 87 5.88 16.86 2.00
N ASN A 88 5.10 17.52 1.13
CA ASN A 88 3.65 17.42 1.22
C ASN A 88 3.30 16.01 0.74
N PRO A 89 2.82 15.10 1.58
CA PRO A 89 2.45 13.75 1.15
C PRO A 89 1.11 13.80 0.39
N ASN A 90 1.13 14.40 -0.80
CA ASN A 90 0.12 14.07 -1.80
C ASN A 90 0.43 12.63 -2.22
N VAL A 91 -0.21 11.68 -1.57
CA VAL A 91 -0.06 10.22 -1.78
C VAL A 91 -0.35 9.84 -3.24
N ASP A 92 -1.04 10.69 -3.99
CA ASP A 92 -1.28 10.52 -5.43
C ASP A 92 0.00 10.45 -6.29
N LEU A 93 1.15 10.90 -5.75
CA LEU A 93 2.46 10.80 -6.41
C LEU A 93 3.19 9.46 -6.14
N ILE A 94 2.69 8.64 -5.22
CA ILE A 94 3.32 7.37 -4.81
C ILE A 94 2.68 6.18 -5.54
N THR A 95 1.72 6.40 -6.44
CA THR A 95 1.20 5.32 -7.28
C THR A 95 2.35 4.78 -8.14
N PRO A 96 2.79 3.53 -7.96
CA PRO A 96 3.80 2.95 -8.80
C PRO A 96 3.31 2.97 -10.24
N LYS A 97 4.09 3.59 -11.14
CA LYS A 97 3.89 3.33 -12.57
C LYS A 97 4.13 1.84 -12.77
N ALA A 98 3.25 1.20 -13.49
CA ALA A 98 3.28 -0.24 -13.76
C ALA A 98 4.44 -0.64 -14.71
N GLU A 99 5.65 -0.14 -14.47
CA GLU A 99 6.80 -0.39 -15.35
C GLU A 99 7.48 -1.74 -15.15
N ASP A 100 7.13 -2.53 -14.11
CA ASP A 100 7.85 -3.78 -13.81
C ASP A 100 6.94 -4.98 -13.48
N ASN A 101 6.03 -5.34 -14.40
CA ASN A 101 5.26 -6.60 -14.29
C ASN A 101 6.11 -7.89 -14.45
N LYS A 102 7.44 -7.79 -14.57
CA LYS A 102 8.33 -8.96 -14.66
C LYS A 102 8.58 -9.70 -13.35
N ASN A 103 8.10 -9.19 -12.20
CA ASN A 103 8.39 -9.74 -10.88
C ASN A 103 7.22 -10.44 -10.18
N LEU A 104 6.08 -10.67 -10.85
CA LEU A 104 4.93 -11.40 -10.29
C LEU A 104 5.33 -12.76 -9.68
N ASN A 105 6.23 -13.48 -10.33
CA ASN A 105 6.68 -14.80 -9.88
C ASN A 105 7.49 -14.80 -8.57
N ASN A 106 8.02 -13.66 -8.14
CA ASN A 106 8.83 -13.59 -6.91
C ASN A 106 8.02 -13.24 -5.67
N ILE A 107 6.83 -12.64 -5.82
CA ILE A 107 5.98 -12.26 -4.68
C ILE A 107 5.22 -13.45 -4.16
N VAL A 108 4.72 -14.28 -5.07
CA VAL A 108 3.94 -15.47 -4.77
C VAL A 108 4.77 -16.48 -3.97
N LYS A 109 6.07 -16.65 -4.29
CA LYS A 109 6.96 -17.57 -3.58
C LYS A 109 7.23 -17.22 -2.12
N ASN A 110 7.06 -15.96 -1.71
CA ASN A 110 7.33 -15.53 -0.33
C ASN A 110 6.09 -15.52 0.57
N THR A 111 4.90 -15.85 0.02
CA THR A 111 3.62 -15.78 0.76
C THR A 111 3.12 -17.15 1.24
N GLU A 112 3.95 -18.17 1.20
CA GLU A 112 3.60 -19.59 1.49
C GLU A 112 3.09 -19.89 2.91
N SER A 113 2.91 -18.92 3.79
CA SER A 113 2.72 -19.25 5.21
C SER A 113 1.39 -18.87 5.86
N THR A 114 0.36 -18.38 5.15
CA THR A 114 -0.88 -18.00 5.87
C THR A 114 -2.21 -18.16 5.10
N ILE A 115 -2.26 -18.89 4.00
CA ILE A 115 -3.53 -19.09 3.27
C ILE A 115 -4.08 -20.47 3.52
N THR A 116 -4.73 -20.66 4.66
CA THR A 116 -5.60 -21.80 4.94
C THR A 116 -7.06 -21.38 4.82
N LYS A 117 -7.59 -21.36 3.62
CA LYS A 117 -9.01 -21.63 3.34
C LYS A 117 -9.08 -22.22 1.95
N GLU A 118 -9.31 -23.52 1.89
CA GLU A 118 -9.85 -24.19 0.71
C GLU A 118 -11.24 -23.58 0.47
N GLU A 119 -11.32 -22.52 -0.34
CA GLU A 119 -12.61 -22.06 -0.84
C GLU A 119 -13.06 -23.00 -1.95
N ASP A 120 -14.27 -23.48 -1.82
CA ASP A 120 -14.90 -24.48 -2.64
C ASP A 120 -15.04 -23.96 -4.10
N VAL A 121 -14.23 -24.50 -5.01
CA VAL A 121 -14.27 -24.22 -6.47
C VAL A 121 -15.59 -24.75 -7.10
N SER A 122 -16.45 -25.38 -6.31
CA SER A 122 -17.74 -25.93 -6.76
C SER A 122 -18.84 -24.89 -6.94
N SER A 123 -18.63 -23.64 -6.51
CA SER A 123 -19.61 -22.56 -6.67
C SER A 123 -19.75 -22.15 -8.15
N GLU A 124 -20.96 -21.87 -8.58
CA GLU A 124 -21.28 -21.40 -9.94
C GLU A 124 -20.56 -20.09 -10.31
N ILE A 125 -20.27 -19.26 -9.30
CA ILE A 125 -19.53 -18.00 -9.42
C ILE A 125 -18.43 -17.97 -8.34
N ILE A 126 -17.20 -17.74 -8.75
CA ILE A 126 -16.07 -17.54 -7.86
C ILE A 126 -16.00 -16.07 -7.48
N GLU A 127 -16.24 -15.74 -6.21
CA GLU A 127 -16.15 -14.36 -5.72
C GLU A 127 -14.74 -14.08 -5.18
N ILE A 128 -14.03 -13.17 -5.87
CA ILE A 128 -12.68 -12.74 -5.48
C ILE A 128 -12.80 -11.48 -4.63
N THR A 129 -12.47 -11.62 -3.36
CA THR A 129 -12.50 -10.58 -2.33
C THR A 129 -11.08 -10.14 -1.95
N ASP A 130 -10.95 -9.08 -1.15
CA ASP A 130 -9.63 -8.64 -0.65
C ASP A 130 -8.87 -9.73 0.11
N GLY A 131 -9.58 -10.65 0.77
CA GLY A 131 -8.97 -11.70 1.60
C GLY A 131 -8.46 -12.90 0.82
N ASN A 132 -8.98 -13.15 -0.39
CA ASN A 132 -8.61 -14.31 -1.21
C ASN A 132 -7.99 -13.91 -2.57
N PHE A 133 -7.80 -12.61 -2.81
CA PHE A 133 -7.33 -12.08 -4.08
C PHE A 133 -5.98 -12.67 -4.51
N LEU A 134 -4.99 -12.67 -3.62
CA LEU A 134 -3.66 -13.21 -3.92
C LEU A 134 -3.70 -14.73 -4.13
N TYR A 135 -4.51 -15.43 -3.33
CA TYR A 135 -4.71 -16.85 -3.47
C TYR A 135 -5.26 -17.22 -4.86
N PHE A 136 -6.31 -16.53 -5.32
CA PHE A 136 -6.88 -16.83 -6.64
C PHE A 136 -5.98 -16.44 -7.79
N ILE A 137 -5.23 -15.35 -7.71
CA ILE A 137 -4.24 -15.00 -8.73
C ILE A 137 -3.21 -16.11 -8.87
N ASP A 138 -2.64 -16.59 -7.77
CA ASP A 138 -1.64 -17.65 -7.78
C ASP A 138 -2.20 -18.96 -8.31
N ASN A 139 -3.35 -19.38 -7.78
CA ASN A 139 -3.99 -20.62 -8.22
C ASN A 139 -4.41 -20.62 -9.69
N ILE A 140 -4.92 -19.52 -10.20
CA ILE A 140 -5.31 -19.40 -11.60
C ILE A 140 -4.07 -19.47 -12.49
N HIS A 141 -2.98 -18.78 -12.13
CA HIS A 141 -1.71 -18.87 -12.87
C HIS A 141 -1.15 -20.28 -12.88
N THR A 142 -1.24 -20.99 -11.76
CA THR A 142 -0.67 -22.33 -11.64
C THR A 142 -1.56 -23.41 -12.28
N ASN A 143 -2.88 -23.25 -12.21
CA ASN A 143 -3.86 -24.28 -12.57
C ASN A 143 -4.95 -23.73 -13.49
N ILE A 144 -4.60 -22.99 -14.53
CA ILE A 144 -5.56 -22.30 -15.41
C ILE A 144 -6.63 -23.22 -16.00
N ASP A 145 -6.28 -24.48 -16.30
CA ASP A 145 -7.21 -25.43 -16.90
C ASP A 145 -8.40 -25.77 -15.98
N ASN A 146 -8.22 -25.68 -14.65
CA ASN A 146 -9.28 -25.90 -13.67
C ASN A 146 -10.25 -24.71 -13.57
N TYR A 147 -9.81 -23.54 -13.99
CA TYR A 147 -10.57 -22.28 -13.91
C TYR A 147 -11.10 -21.81 -15.26
N ASN A 148 -10.69 -22.42 -16.36
CA ASN A 148 -11.14 -22.03 -17.69
C ASN A 148 -12.67 -22.13 -17.83
N ASN A 149 -13.29 -21.09 -18.35
CA ASN A 149 -14.74 -20.90 -18.44
C ASN A 149 -15.49 -20.79 -17.09
N LYS A 150 -14.80 -20.68 -15.97
CA LYS A 150 -15.44 -20.36 -14.68
C LYS A 150 -15.85 -18.91 -14.65
N LYS A 151 -16.99 -18.65 -14.06
CA LYS A 151 -17.48 -17.30 -13.84
C LYS A 151 -16.82 -16.70 -12.59
N ILE A 152 -16.24 -15.51 -12.76
CA ILE A 152 -15.51 -14.79 -11.69
C ILE A 152 -16.19 -13.45 -11.46
N LYS A 153 -16.31 -13.06 -10.19
CA LYS A 153 -16.73 -11.75 -9.75
C LYS A 153 -15.62 -11.12 -8.90
N LEU A 154 -15.20 -9.90 -9.25
CA LEU A 154 -14.16 -9.17 -8.50
C LEU A 154 -14.35 -7.66 -8.55
N GLN A 155 -13.66 -6.95 -7.64
CA GLN A 155 -13.63 -5.50 -7.55
C GLN A 155 -12.20 -4.99 -7.64
N GLY A 156 -12.01 -3.89 -8.40
CA GLY A 156 -10.72 -3.24 -8.52
C GLY A 156 -10.84 -1.93 -9.30
N PHE A 157 -9.72 -1.26 -9.50
CA PHE A 157 -9.66 -0.08 -10.34
C PHE A 157 -9.18 -0.42 -11.75
N VAL A 158 -9.62 0.36 -12.71
CA VAL A 158 -9.24 0.24 -14.12
C VAL A 158 -7.84 0.78 -14.32
N TYR A 159 -6.93 -0.07 -14.81
CA TYR A 159 -5.62 0.31 -15.27
C TYR A 159 -5.50 0.05 -16.77
N LYS A 160 -4.97 1.03 -17.50
CA LYS A 160 -4.73 0.97 -18.94
C LYS A 160 -3.26 1.19 -19.23
N ASP A 161 -2.74 0.49 -20.24
CA ASP A 161 -1.39 0.65 -20.72
C ASP A 161 -1.37 0.73 -22.26
N THR A 162 -0.41 1.43 -22.82
CA THR A 162 -0.26 1.56 -24.27
C THR A 162 0.10 0.25 -24.98
N SER A 163 0.56 -0.76 -24.23
CA SER A 163 0.86 -2.10 -24.74
C SER A 163 -0.37 -3.00 -24.86
N PHE A 164 -1.51 -2.61 -24.26
CA PHE A 164 -2.74 -3.39 -24.35
C PHE A 164 -3.38 -3.24 -25.72
N LYS A 165 -4.04 -4.31 -26.16
CA LYS A 165 -4.85 -4.28 -27.36
C LYS A 165 -6.12 -3.43 -27.15
N ASP A 166 -6.76 -3.04 -28.24
CA ASP A 166 -8.06 -2.36 -28.16
C ASP A 166 -9.04 -3.17 -27.29
N LYS A 167 -9.72 -2.49 -26.37
CA LYS A 167 -10.71 -3.07 -25.43
C LYS A 167 -10.12 -3.91 -24.29
N GLU A 168 -8.81 -3.98 -24.17
CA GLU A 168 -8.13 -4.58 -23.03
C GLU A 168 -7.88 -3.55 -21.93
N PHE A 169 -8.04 -3.98 -20.70
CA PHE A 169 -7.70 -3.21 -19.49
C PHE A 169 -7.46 -4.19 -18.33
N VAL A 170 -6.82 -3.73 -17.29
CA VAL A 170 -6.63 -4.52 -16.08
C VAL A 170 -7.56 -4.03 -15.00
N ILE A 171 -8.28 -4.95 -14.34
CA ILE A 171 -8.91 -4.70 -13.05
C ILE A 171 -7.89 -5.03 -11.99
N GLY A 172 -7.31 -3.99 -11.40
CA GLY A 172 -6.17 -4.08 -10.52
C GLY A 172 -6.44 -3.68 -9.08
N ARG A 173 -5.58 -4.16 -8.21
CA ARG A 173 -5.47 -3.75 -6.81
C ARG A 173 -3.99 -3.52 -6.47
N TYR A 174 -3.72 -2.54 -5.62
CA TYR A 174 -2.39 -2.39 -5.06
C TYR A 174 -2.19 -3.33 -3.89
N VAL A 175 -1.09 -4.09 -3.92
CA VAL A 175 -0.66 -4.97 -2.83
C VAL A 175 0.51 -4.30 -2.11
N MET A 176 0.42 -4.22 -0.79
CA MET A 176 1.45 -3.60 0.07
C MET A 176 1.90 -4.60 1.14
N SER A 177 3.19 -4.95 1.16
CA SER A 177 3.75 -5.87 2.16
C SER A 177 4.19 -5.16 3.43
N CYS A 178 4.92 -4.04 3.34
CA CYS A 178 5.35 -3.29 4.51
C CYS A 178 5.07 -1.79 4.42
N CYS A 179 5.27 -1.17 3.27
CA CYS A 179 5.10 0.27 3.09
C CYS A 179 4.86 0.66 1.62
N ALA A 180 4.55 1.92 1.38
CA ALA A 180 4.25 2.43 0.04
C ALA A 180 5.38 2.19 -0.99
N SER A 181 6.62 2.01 -0.56
CA SER A 181 7.75 1.76 -1.46
C SER A 181 7.77 0.35 -2.03
N ASP A 182 7.05 -0.60 -1.43
CA ASP A 182 6.93 -1.98 -1.91
C ASP A 182 5.59 -2.28 -2.59
N MET A 183 4.78 -1.25 -2.81
CA MET A 183 3.50 -1.41 -3.48
C MET A 183 3.66 -1.93 -4.89
N GLN A 184 2.82 -2.90 -5.24
CA GLN A 184 2.77 -3.47 -6.57
C GLN A 184 1.33 -3.51 -7.06
N LEU A 185 1.15 -3.22 -8.35
CA LEU A 185 -0.13 -3.39 -9.03
C LEU A 185 -0.26 -4.84 -9.45
N ILE A 186 -1.29 -5.50 -8.94
CA ILE A 186 -1.65 -6.87 -9.31
C ILE A 186 -3.11 -6.87 -9.76
N GLY A 187 -3.43 -7.62 -10.81
CA GLY A 187 -4.80 -7.61 -11.32
C GLY A 187 -5.04 -8.67 -12.39
N PHE A 188 -6.23 -8.63 -12.94
CA PHE A 188 -6.69 -9.51 -14.01
C PHE A 188 -6.85 -8.72 -15.29
N LEU A 189 -6.26 -9.22 -16.38
CA LEU A 189 -6.53 -8.70 -17.71
C LEU A 189 -7.99 -8.96 -18.06
N CYS A 190 -8.67 -7.94 -18.54
CA CYS A 190 -10.08 -7.97 -18.87
C CYS A 190 -10.31 -7.46 -20.30
N CYS A 191 -11.29 -8.03 -20.97
CA CYS A 191 -11.75 -7.59 -22.28
C CYS A 191 -13.23 -7.21 -22.21
N ASP A 192 -13.58 -6.00 -22.65
CA ASP A 192 -14.97 -5.54 -22.78
C ASP A 192 -15.10 -4.60 -23.99
N ASN A 193 -16.29 -4.54 -24.56
CA ASN A 193 -16.61 -3.57 -25.62
C ASN A 193 -16.86 -2.14 -25.10
N LYS A 194 -17.02 -1.98 -23.78
CA LYS A 194 -17.18 -0.68 -23.14
C LYS A 194 -15.84 -0.04 -22.88
N ASP A 195 -15.80 1.28 -22.97
CA ASP A 195 -14.66 2.06 -22.55
C ASP A 195 -14.86 2.57 -21.11
N TYR A 196 -13.87 2.36 -20.25
CA TYR A 196 -13.88 2.76 -18.85
C TYR A 196 -12.83 3.83 -18.61
N ALA A 197 -13.14 4.79 -17.74
CA ALA A 197 -12.16 5.79 -17.34
C ALA A 197 -11.03 5.14 -16.52
N GLU A 198 -9.79 5.51 -16.81
CA GLU A 198 -8.63 5.08 -16.02
C GLU A 198 -8.79 5.50 -14.55
N ASN A 199 -8.36 4.63 -13.63
CA ASN A 199 -8.51 4.78 -12.18
C ASN A 199 -9.97 4.76 -11.66
N SER A 200 -10.98 4.52 -12.51
CA SER A 200 -12.36 4.28 -12.05
C SER A 200 -12.46 2.91 -11.36
N TRP A 201 -13.28 2.84 -10.30
CA TRP A 201 -13.50 1.58 -9.58
C TRP A 201 -14.70 0.84 -10.14
N LEU A 202 -14.50 -0.44 -10.43
CA LEU A 202 -15.53 -1.31 -11.01
C LEU A 202 -15.66 -2.60 -10.16
N GLU A 203 -16.90 -3.08 -10.09
CA GLU A 203 -17.22 -4.46 -9.83
C GLU A 203 -17.54 -5.11 -11.17
N ILE A 204 -16.83 -6.18 -11.53
CA ILE A 204 -17.06 -6.91 -12.76
C ILE A 204 -17.44 -8.35 -12.48
N THR A 205 -18.23 -8.93 -13.38
CA THR A 205 -18.48 -10.37 -13.48
C THR A 205 -18.23 -10.79 -14.91
N GLY A 206 -17.48 -11.85 -15.10
CA GLY A 206 -17.12 -12.35 -16.42
C GLY A 206 -16.59 -13.78 -16.38
N ASN A 207 -16.33 -14.32 -17.55
CA ASN A 207 -15.80 -15.68 -17.70
C ASN A 207 -14.29 -15.64 -17.86
N LEU A 208 -13.58 -16.44 -17.07
CA LEU A 208 -12.16 -16.61 -17.22
C LEU A 208 -11.86 -17.43 -18.48
N LYS A 209 -11.00 -16.92 -19.33
CA LYS A 209 -10.58 -17.55 -20.57
C LYS A 209 -9.06 -17.75 -20.58
N LYS A 210 -8.62 -18.90 -21.05
CA LYS A 210 -7.21 -19.13 -21.34
C LYS A 210 -6.82 -18.36 -22.60
N ALA A 211 -5.69 -17.67 -22.59
CA ALA A 211 -5.19 -17.00 -23.77
C ALA A 211 -4.55 -18.01 -24.72
N ASP A 212 -5.01 -18.08 -25.97
CA ASP A 212 -4.50 -19.01 -26.98
C ASP A 212 -3.23 -18.48 -27.66
N ASP A 213 -2.85 -17.22 -27.41
CA ASP A 213 -1.79 -16.52 -28.12
C ASP A 213 -0.50 -16.49 -27.30
N SER A 214 0.58 -17.07 -27.84
CA SER A 214 1.92 -17.00 -27.25
C SER A 214 2.49 -15.57 -27.18
N ASN A 215 1.81 -14.58 -27.77
CA ASN A 215 2.12 -13.15 -27.75
C ASN A 215 1.22 -12.34 -26.79
N SER A 216 0.35 -12.98 -26.01
CA SER A 216 -0.42 -12.27 -24.99
C SER A 216 0.45 -12.00 -23.76
N LEU A 217 0.26 -10.83 -23.14
CA LEU A 217 0.96 -10.41 -21.92
C LEU A 217 0.66 -11.34 -20.74
N ASP A 218 -0.52 -11.98 -20.75
CA ASP A 218 -1.00 -12.91 -19.73
C ASP A 218 -1.43 -14.25 -20.32
N THR A 219 -1.38 -15.29 -19.50
CA THR A 219 -1.82 -16.65 -19.84
C THR A 219 -3.34 -16.80 -19.82
N PHE A 220 -4.06 -15.82 -19.29
CA PHE A 220 -5.52 -15.80 -19.19
C PHE A 220 -6.06 -14.36 -19.17
N TYR A 221 -7.34 -14.22 -19.47
CA TYR A 221 -8.08 -12.95 -19.38
C TYR A 221 -9.52 -13.21 -18.94
N ILE A 222 -10.21 -12.16 -18.47
CA ILE A 222 -11.63 -12.19 -18.13
C ILE A 222 -12.42 -11.56 -19.26
N GLU A 223 -13.31 -12.32 -19.89
CA GLU A 223 -14.32 -11.82 -20.80
C GLU A 223 -15.48 -11.26 -19.96
N VAL A 224 -15.61 -9.93 -19.92
CA VAL A 224 -16.57 -9.26 -19.03
C VAL A 224 -17.99 -9.42 -19.56
N GLU A 225 -18.89 -9.96 -18.74
CA GLU A 225 -20.32 -10.06 -19.02
C GLU A 225 -21.09 -8.86 -18.47
N SER A 226 -20.73 -8.43 -17.26
CA SER A 226 -21.37 -7.31 -16.60
C SER A 226 -20.37 -6.49 -15.79
N SER A 227 -20.63 -5.20 -15.76
CA SER A 227 -19.79 -4.24 -15.02
C SER A 227 -20.66 -3.22 -14.32
N LYS A 228 -20.27 -2.83 -13.12
CA LYS A 228 -20.92 -1.78 -12.32
C LYS A 228 -19.84 -0.87 -11.77
N GLN A 229 -19.99 0.43 -11.98
CA GLN A 229 -19.12 1.40 -11.34
C GLN A 229 -19.45 1.48 -9.84
N ILE A 230 -18.42 1.45 -9.01
CA ILE A 230 -18.53 1.52 -7.56
C ILE A 230 -17.70 2.70 -7.03
N GLU A 231 -17.99 3.11 -5.81
CA GLU A 231 -17.12 4.05 -5.10
C GLU A 231 -15.81 3.39 -4.69
N LYS A 232 -14.75 4.20 -4.61
CA LYS A 232 -13.46 3.73 -4.13
C LYS A 232 -13.60 3.18 -2.71
N PRO A 233 -13.23 1.92 -2.45
CA PRO A 233 -13.37 1.33 -1.13
C PRO A 233 -12.44 2.01 -0.11
N SER A 234 -12.86 1.99 1.16
CA SER A 234 -12.05 2.55 2.25
C SER A 234 -10.70 1.83 2.44
N LYS A 235 -10.64 0.55 2.08
CA LYS A 235 -9.40 -0.24 2.00
C LYS A 235 -8.92 -0.25 0.57
N GLU A 236 -7.95 0.62 0.26
CA GLU A 236 -7.41 0.73 -1.09
C GLU A 236 -6.44 -0.41 -1.43
N TYR A 237 -5.77 -0.95 -0.41
CA TYR A 237 -4.68 -1.92 -0.55
C TYR A 237 -5.07 -3.30 -0.06
N ILE A 238 -4.50 -4.30 -0.73
CA ILE A 238 -4.49 -5.68 -0.26
C ILE A 238 -3.21 -5.90 0.53
N TYR A 239 -3.34 -6.59 1.64
CA TYR A 239 -2.23 -6.93 2.52
C TYR A 239 -2.06 -8.45 2.55
N PRO A 240 -0.85 -8.99 2.18
CA PRO A 240 -0.54 -10.42 2.26
C PRO A 240 -0.42 -10.93 3.69
#